data_f55195102c0d911c3c301f6c09fd4591
#
_entry.id   f55195102c0d911c3c301f6c09fd4591
#
_cell.length_a   1.000
_cell.length_b   1.000
_cell.length_c   1.000
_cell.angle_alpha   90.00
_cell.angle_beta   90.00
_cell.angle_gamma   90.00
#
_symmetry.space_group_name_H-M   'P 1'
#
loop_
_entity.id
_entity.type
_entity.pdbx_description
1 polymer ?
#
loop_
_entity_poly.entity_id
_entity_poly.type
_entity_poly.pdbx_seq_one_letter_code
_entity_poly.pdbx_strand_id
1 'polypeptide(L)'
;GRLILQVCDVYHKAGKQVVVLLNIGGVIETASWKDLPDAILCAWQAGQEGGNSVVDVLSGKQSPSGKFTMTWPVKFTDAYSSKNFPIDEDPKIDMLNQGQKGNVKNVDYTDYEEDIYVGYRYFDSFEVPVSYPFGFGLSYTTFEYSDAKIAQKNDIFDVMVTVKNTGKLEGKEVVELYIS
;
A
#
# COMPACT_ATOMS: atom_id res chain seq x y z
N GLY A 1 -10.25 -10.07 -8.02
CA GLY A 1 -11.46 -10.06 -7.23
C GLY A 1 -12.28 -11.33 -7.26
N ARG A 2 -12.60 -11.94 -8.42
CA ARG A 2 -13.59 -13.04 -8.52
C ARG A 2 -13.28 -14.27 -7.65
N LEU A 3 -12.02 -14.72 -7.63
CA LEU A 3 -11.62 -15.87 -6.80
C LEU A 3 -11.78 -15.57 -5.31
N ILE A 4 -11.34 -14.38 -4.87
CA ILE A 4 -11.44 -13.95 -3.47
C ILE A 4 -12.90 -13.92 -3.04
N LEU A 5 -13.79 -13.35 -3.86
CA LEU A 5 -15.22 -13.32 -3.60
C LEU A 5 -15.80 -14.74 -3.41
N GLN A 6 -15.48 -15.68 -4.29
CA GLN A 6 -15.96 -17.06 -4.21
C GLN A 6 -15.44 -17.77 -2.94
N VAL A 7 -14.16 -17.59 -2.60
CA VAL A 7 -13.56 -18.19 -1.40
C VAL A 7 -14.21 -17.61 -0.14
N CYS A 8 -14.33 -16.29 -0.05
CA CYS A 8 -14.97 -15.64 1.09
C CYS A 8 -16.41 -16.12 1.27
N ASP A 9 -17.21 -16.17 0.19
CA ASP A 9 -18.60 -16.63 0.26
C ASP A 9 -18.72 -18.06 0.83
N VAL A 10 -17.88 -18.99 0.35
CA VAL A 10 -17.90 -20.39 0.80
C VAL A 10 -17.46 -20.52 2.26
N TYR A 11 -16.34 -19.89 2.63
CA TYR A 11 -15.78 -20.02 3.97
C TYR A 11 -16.61 -19.29 5.03
N HIS A 12 -17.12 -18.10 4.73
CA HIS A 12 -17.98 -17.36 5.66
C HIS A 12 -19.30 -18.10 5.91
N LYS A 13 -19.91 -18.72 4.89
CA LYS A 13 -21.08 -19.61 5.08
C LYS A 13 -20.80 -20.81 6.00
N ALA A 14 -19.55 -21.25 6.04
CA ALA A 14 -19.10 -22.33 6.93
C ALA A 14 -18.61 -21.81 8.30
N GLY A 15 -18.81 -20.53 8.63
CA GLY A 15 -18.35 -19.91 9.87
C GLY A 15 -16.83 -19.84 10.01
N LYS A 16 -16.10 -19.80 8.90
CA LYS A 16 -14.63 -19.71 8.84
C LYS A 16 -14.17 -18.33 8.40
N GLN A 17 -12.98 -17.97 8.82
CA GLN A 17 -12.32 -16.72 8.42
C GLN A 17 -11.45 -16.92 7.18
N VAL A 18 -11.25 -15.83 6.43
CA VAL A 18 -10.42 -15.78 5.23
C VAL A 18 -9.36 -14.70 5.38
N VAL A 19 -8.11 -15.10 5.26
CA VAL A 19 -6.97 -14.17 5.20
C VAL A 19 -6.39 -14.20 3.79
N VAL A 20 -6.26 -13.03 3.16
CA VAL A 20 -5.60 -12.89 1.87
C VAL A 20 -4.14 -12.52 2.08
N LEU A 21 -3.22 -13.38 1.63
CA LEU A 21 -1.80 -13.09 1.62
C LEU A 21 -1.40 -12.56 0.24
N LEU A 22 -0.85 -11.35 0.19
CA LEU A 22 -0.34 -10.73 -1.02
C LEU A 22 1.18 -10.88 -1.08
N ASN A 23 1.65 -11.69 -2.04
CA ASN A 23 3.06 -11.76 -2.42
C ASN A 23 3.20 -11.08 -3.79
N ILE A 24 3.47 -9.79 -3.79
CA ILE A 24 3.40 -8.91 -4.96
C ILE A 24 4.60 -7.96 -4.99
N GLY A 25 4.99 -7.51 -6.17
CA GLY A 25 6.11 -6.56 -6.35
C GLY A 25 5.68 -5.10 -6.50
N GLY A 26 4.39 -4.82 -6.53
CA GLY A 26 3.86 -3.47 -6.71
C GLY A 26 2.39 -3.38 -6.31
N VAL A 27 1.83 -2.20 -6.45
CA VAL A 27 0.42 -1.93 -6.13
C VAL A 27 -0.51 -2.68 -7.09
N ILE A 28 -1.55 -3.27 -6.54
CA ILE A 28 -2.62 -3.93 -7.29
C ILE A 28 -3.97 -3.30 -6.94
N GLU A 29 -4.97 -3.50 -7.78
CA GLU A 29 -6.34 -3.09 -7.49
C GLU A 29 -6.88 -3.90 -6.28
N THR A 30 -7.32 -3.20 -5.25
CA THR A 30 -7.90 -3.77 -4.03
C THR A 30 -9.28 -3.23 -3.70
N ALA A 31 -9.65 -2.07 -4.24
CA ALA A 31 -10.86 -1.37 -3.86
C ALA A 31 -12.14 -2.20 -4.10
N SER A 32 -12.15 -3.07 -5.11
CA SER A 32 -13.31 -3.91 -5.43
C SER A 32 -13.50 -5.13 -4.52
N TRP A 33 -12.49 -5.47 -3.67
CA TRP A 33 -12.55 -6.71 -2.90
C TRP A 33 -11.94 -6.63 -1.49
N LYS A 34 -11.30 -5.53 -1.11
CA LYS A 34 -10.58 -5.41 0.17
C LYS A 34 -11.45 -5.62 1.41
N ASP A 35 -12.75 -5.39 1.29
CA ASP A 35 -13.72 -5.50 2.38
C ASP A 35 -14.36 -6.90 2.45
N LEU A 36 -13.96 -7.84 1.58
CA LEU A 36 -14.49 -9.20 1.57
C LEU A 36 -13.78 -10.14 2.55
N PRO A 37 -12.42 -10.21 2.59
CA PRO A 37 -11.72 -11.07 3.54
C PRO A 37 -11.69 -10.46 4.93
N ASP A 38 -11.49 -11.29 5.95
CA ASP A 38 -11.38 -10.86 7.35
C ASP A 38 -10.04 -10.14 7.63
N ALA A 39 -9.00 -10.47 6.87
CA ALA A 39 -7.72 -9.79 6.93
C ALA A 39 -6.96 -9.87 5.59
N ILE A 40 -6.08 -8.88 5.37
CA ILE A 40 -5.15 -8.85 4.25
C ILE A 40 -3.76 -8.64 4.81
N LEU A 41 -2.84 -9.55 4.50
CA LEU A 41 -1.42 -9.43 4.82
C LEU A 41 -0.63 -9.20 3.54
N CYS A 42 -0.01 -8.03 3.41
CA CYS A 42 0.87 -7.72 2.30
C CYS A 42 2.31 -8.03 2.68
N ALA A 43 2.83 -9.15 2.17
CA ALA A 43 4.19 -9.62 2.44
C ALA A 43 5.20 -9.06 1.45
N TRP A 44 4.76 -8.40 0.39
CA TRP A 44 5.59 -7.96 -0.73
C TRP A 44 6.42 -9.13 -1.30
N GLN A 45 7.64 -8.85 -1.71
CA GLN A 45 8.63 -9.85 -2.14
C GLN A 45 9.55 -10.17 -0.95
N ALA A 46 9.11 -11.06 -0.07
CA ALA A 46 9.70 -11.27 1.26
C ALA A 46 11.06 -12.03 1.29
N GLY A 47 11.61 -12.40 0.14
CA GLY A 47 12.90 -13.07 0.05
C GLY A 47 12.90 -14.51 0.58
N GLN A 48 14.08 -15.00 0.94
CA GLN A 48 14.32 -16.41 1.28
C GLN A 48 13.54 -16.88 2.51
N GLU A 49 13.44 -16.05 3.55
CA GLU A 49 12.74 -16.36 4.81
C GLU A 49 11.25 -15.94 4.80
N GLY A 50 10.70 -15.62 3.65
CA GLY A 50 9.35 -15.11 3.51
C GLY A 50 8.27 -16.01 4.12
N GLY A 51 8.38 -17.31 3.94
CA GLY A 51 7.44 -18.27 4.53
C GLY A 51 7.44 -18.23 6.05
N ASN A 52 8.61 -18.26 6.67
CA ASN A 52 8.74 -18.19 8.13
C ASN A 52 8.24 -16.86 8.68
N SER A 53 8.59 -15.76 8.02
CA SER A 53 8.15 -14.41 8.44
C SER A 53 6.63 -14.25 8.38
N VAL A 54 6.00 -14.76 7.33
CA VAL A 54 4.53 -14.75 7.20
C VAL A 54 3.87 -15.57 8.31
N VAL A 55 4.39 -16.75 8.60
CA VAL A 55 3.87 -17.62 9.67
C VAL A 55 4.03 -16.94 11.03
N ASP A 56 5.15 -16.30 11.32
CA ASP A 56 5.38 -15.60 12.57
C ASP A 56 4.36 -14.44 12.77
N VAL A 57 4.00 -13.74 11.71
CA VAL A 57 2.95 -12.70 11.77
C VAL A 57 1.57 -13.33 11.94
N LEU A 58 1.19 -14.30 11.08
CA LEU A 58 -0.15 -14.91 11.12
C LEU A 58 -0.43 -15.66 12.42
N SER A 59 0.60 -16.24 13.05
CA SER A 59 0.47 -16.92 14.36
C SER A 59 0.46 -15.95 15.54
N GLY A 60 0.70 -14.66 15.33
CA GLY A 60 0.79 -13.67 16.40
C GLY A 60 2.12 -13.67 17.18
N LYS A 61 3.12 -14.45 16.73
CA LYS A 61 4.46 -14.47 17.33
C LYS A 61 5.17 -13.11 17.10
N GLN A 62 4.88 -12.46 15.99
CA GLN A 62 5.35 -11.11 15.68
C GLN A 62 4.17 -10.20 15.34
N SER A 63 4.11 -9.03 15.96
CA SER A 63 3.15 -8.00 15.58
C SER A 63 3.60 -7.32 14.30
N PRO A 64 2.72 -7.17 13.29
CA PRO A 64 3.05 -6.42 12.09
C PRO A 64 3.29 -4.95 12.44
N SER A 65 4.29 -4.34 11.81
CA SER A 65 4.66 -2.94 12.02
C SER A 65 4.97 -2.20 10.71
N GLY A 66 4.93 -2.91 9.59
CA GLY A 66 5.15 -2.32 8.27
C GLY A 66 4.05 -1.36 7.88
N LYS A 67 4.43 -0.28 7.21
CA LYS A 67 3.51 0.70 6.62
C LYS A 67 3.70 0.71 5.11
N PHE A 68 2.64 1.03 4.38
CA PHE A 68 2.74 1.18 2.93
C PHE A 68 3.62 2.37 2.55
N THR A 69 4.60 2.11 1.72
CA THR A 69 5.53 3.12 1.19
C THR A 69 5.03 3.76 -0.11
N MET A 70 3.80 3.47 -0.51
CA MET A 70 3.15 4.04 -1.68
C MET A 70 1.64 4.09 -1.47
N THR A 71 1.00 5.05 -2.11
CA THR A 71 -0.46 5.19 -2.12
C THR A 71 -1.08 4.14 -3.04
N TRP A 72 -2.17 3.53 -2.61
CA TRP A 72 -2.93 2.56 -3.39
C TRP A 72 -4.18 3.23 -3.94
N PRO A 73 -4.24 3.54 -5.24
CA PRO A 73 -5.40 4.17 -5.86
C PRO A 73 -6.61 3.21 -5.88
N VAL A 74 -7.79 3.78 -6.07
CA VAL A 74 -9.01 2.98 -6.30
C VAL A 74 -8.93 2.30 -7.67
N LYS A 75 -8.45 3.03 -8.69
CA LYS A 75 -8.23 2.53 -10.05
C LYS A 75 -6.84 2.91 -10.53
N PHE A 76 -6.28 2.13 -11.43
CA PHE A 76 -5.00 2.45 -12.08
C PHE A 76 -5.01 3.85 -12.73
N THR A 77 -6.12 4.21 -13.36
CA THR A 77 -6.27 5.51 -14.04
C THR A 77 -6.36 6.72 -13.11
N ASP A 78 -6.49 6.51 -11.80
CA ASP A 78 -6.51 7.60 -10.83
C ASP A 78 -5.11 8.13 -10.54
N ALA A 79 -4.06 7.35 -10.83
CA ALA A 79 -2.68 7.83 -10.78
C ALA A 79 -2.40 8.72 -11.99
N TYR A 80 -1.89 9.94 -11.75
CA TYR A 80 -1.60 10.89 -12.84
C TYR A 80 -0.68 10.28 -13.91
N SER A 81 0.38 9.60 -13.48
CA SER A 81 1.35 8.93 -14.34
C SER A 81 0.76 7.86 -15.26
N SER A 82 -0.47 7.38 -14.98
CA SER A 82 -1.13 6.42 -15.86
C SER A 82 -1.37 6.94 -17.28
N LYS A 83 -1.49 8.26 -17.43
CA LYS A 83 -1.69 8.94 -18.72
C LYS A 83 -0.45 8.87 -19.60
N ASN A 84 0.73 8.89 -18.98
CA ASN A 84 2.02 8.93 -19.63
C ASN A 84 2.75 7.59 -19.57
N PHE A 85 2.12 6.57 -19.00
CA PHE A 85 2.67 5.23 -19.00
C PHE A 85 2.83 4.76 -20.46
N PRO A 86 3.98 4.15 -20.85
CA PRO A 86 4.31 3.88 -22.25
C PRO A 86 3.48 2.76 -22.88
N ILE A 87 2.39 2.32 -22.27
CA ILE A 87 1.48 1.30 -22.81
C ILE A 87 0.18 1.95 -23.26
N ASP A 88 -0.15 1.80 -24.54
CA ASP A 88 -1.43 2.20 -25.12
C ASP A 88 -2.35 0.98 -25.29
N GLU A 89 -3.65 1.19 -25.31
CA GLU A 89 -4.64 0.11 -25.53
C GLU A 89 -4.71 -0.34 -27.03
N ASP A 90 -3.98 0.28 -27.94
CA ASP A 90 -3.98 -0.10 -29.36
C ASP A 90 -3.23 -1.43 -29.58
N PRO A 91 -3.86 -2.47 -30.17
CA PRO A 91 -3.35 -3.84 -30.24
C PRO A 91 -2.25 -4.08 -31.27
N LYS A 92 -1.61 -3.07 -31.85
CA LYS A 92 -0.74 -3.26 -33.04
C LYS A 92 0.73 -3.53 -32.78
N ILE A 93 1.26 -3.28 -31.58
CA ILE A 93 2.68 -3.50 -31.25
C ILE A 93 2.82 -4.25 -29.93
N ASP A 94 3.11 -5.55 -30.01
CA ASP A 94 3.37 -6.39 -28.84
C ASP A 94 4.89 -6.68 -28.71
N MET A 95 5.68 -5.66 -28.46
CA MET A 95 7.15 -5.85 -28.32
C MET A 95 7.59 -6.16 -26.89
N LEU A 96 6.84 -5.75 -25.87
CA LEU A 96 7.17 -5.98 -24.47
C LEU A 96 6.18 -6.87 -23.74
N ASN A 97 4.99 -7.03 -24.23
CA ASN A 97 3.89 -7.66 -23.51
C ASN A 97 3.59 -9.11 -23.90
N GLN A 98 4.37 -9.75 -24.75
CA GLN A 98 4.31 -11.19 -25.11
C GLN A 98 2.91 -11.83 -24.92
N GLY A 99 1.88 -11.30 -25.60
CA GLY A 99 0.51 -11.78 -25.53
C GLY A 99 -0.44 -10.98 -24.63
N GLN A 100 -0.01 -9.88 -24.00
CA GLN A 100 -0.92 -8.91 -23.41
C GLN A 100 -1.40 -7.92 -24.48
N LYS A 101 -2.69 -7.58 -24.44
CA LYS A 101 -3.26 -6.56 -25.35
C LYS A 101 -2.81 -5.17 -24.88
N GLY A 102 -2.06 -4.49 -25.70
CA GLY A 102 -1.63 -3.11 -25.49
C GLY A 102 -0.33 -2.80 -26.24
N ASN A 103 -0.20 -1.58 -26.70
CA ASN A 103 0.98 -1.10 -27.41
C ASN A 103 1.86 -0.29 -26.48
N VAL A 104 3.17 -0.40 -26.68
CA VAL A 104 4.10 0.57 -26.12
C VAL A 104 3.92 1.87 -26.88
N LYS A 105 3.45 2.89 -26.18
CA LYS A 105 3.20 4.22 -26.72
C LYS A 105 4.50 4.90 -27.15
N ASN A 106 5.55 4.66 -26.38
CA ASN A 106 6.91 5.09 -26.67
C ASN A 106 7.90 4.09 -26.07
N VAL A 107 8.83 3.58 -26.91
CA VAL A 107 9.82 2.58 -26.46
C VAL A 107 11.04 3.21 -25.79
N ASP A 108 11.27 4.50 -26.04
CA ASP A 108 12.53 5.15 -25.72
C ASP A 108 12.48 5.98 -24.44
N TYR A 109 11.33 6.54 -24.09
CA TYR A 109 11.18 7.40 -22.91
C TYR A 109 9.75 7.46 -22.38
N THR A 110 9.62 7.88 -21.13
CA THR A 110 8.36 8.23 -20.49
C THR A 110 8.45 9.67 -20.02
N ASP A 111 7.44 10.48 -20.33
CA ASP A 111 7.36 11.85 -19.86
C ASP A 111 6.85 11.88 -18.41
N TYR A 112 7.62 12.49 -17.52
CA TYR A 112 7.25 12.74 -16.12
C TYR A 112 6.65 14.14 -16.00
N GLU A 113 5.36 14.25 -16.31
CA GLU A 113 4.64 15.53 -16.31
C GLU A 113 4.10 15.94 -14.94
N GLU A 114 4.11 15.02 -13.98
CA GLU A 114 3.54 15.21 -12.66
C GLU A 114 4.38 16.09 -11.72
N ASP A 115 5.63 16.41 -12.11
CA ASP A 115 6.56 17.24 -11.33
C ASP A 115 6.67 16.71 -9.87
N ILE A 116 6.43 17.58 -8.87
CA ILE A 116 6.45 17.19 -7.44
C ILE A 116 5.23 16.38 -7.01
N TYR A 117 4.16 16.36 -7.82
CA TYR A 117 2.91 15.69 -7.49
C TYR A 117 2.96 14.20 -7.83
N VAL A 118 3.86 13.48 -7.15
CA VAL A 118 4.04 12.02 -7.27
C VAL A 118 3.57 11.32 -6.00
N GLY A 119 2.84 10.21 -6.15
CA GLY A 119 2.35 9.40 -5.04
C GLY A 119 1.41 10.19 -4.12
N TYR A 120 1.61 10.11 -2.80
CA TYR A 120 0.74 10.76 -1.82
C TYR A 120 0.61 12.27 -2.05
N ARG A 121 1.65 12.95 -2.53
CA ARG A 121 1.58 14.38 -2.80
C ARG A 121 0.53 14.73 -3.85
N TYR A 122 0.35 13.87 -4.85
CA TYR A 122 -0.74 14.04 -5.81
C TYR A 122 -2.10 13.74 -5.20
N PHE A 123 -2.24 12.56 -4.60
CA PHE A 123 -3.53 12.11 -4.08
C PHE A 123 -4.07 13.02 -2.98
N ASP A 124 -3.21 13.47 -2.06
CA ASP A 124 -3.61 14.36 -0.96
C ASP A 124 -3.86 15.79 -1.45
N SER A 125 -3.00 16.35 -2.32
CA SER A 125 -3.15 17.73 -2.79
C SER A 125 -4.38 17.94 -3.68
N PHE A 126 -4.80 16.91 -4.42
CA PHE A 126 -5.95 16.96 -5.31
C PHE A 126 -7.17 16.20 -4.78
N GLU A 127 -7.13 15.78 -3.51
CA GLU A 127 -8.21 15.06 -2.83
C GLU A 127 -8.74 13.85 -3.62
N VAL A 128 -7.82 13.13 -4.29
CA VAL A 128 -8.17 11.94 -5.09
C VAL A 128 -8.41 10.75 -4.15
N PRO A 129 -9.58 10.09 -4.20
CA PRO A 129 -9.87 8.95 -3.34
C PRO A 129 -8.89 7.80 -3.53
N VAL A 130 -8.51 7.15 -2.43
CA VAL A 130 -7.55 6.05 -2.43
C VAL A 130 -8.11 4.81 -1.75
N SER A 131 -7.63 3.64 -2.14
CA SER A 131 -7.94 2.37 -1.48
C SER A 131 -7.22 2.28 -0.14
N TYR A 132 -5.93 2.63 -0.13
CA TYR A 132 -5.12 2.81 1.07
C TYR A 132 -4.18 4.01 0.89
N PRO A 133 -4.06 4.89 1.90
CA PRO A 133 -3.10 6.00 1.84
C PRO A 133 -1.66 5.50 2.00
N PHE A 134 -0.71 6.34 1.65
CA PHE A 134 0.69 6.20 2.06
C PHE A 134 0.74 6.11 3.59
N GLY A 135 1.65 5.31 4.13
CA GLY A 135 1.77 5.14 5.57
C GLY A 135 0.73 4.21 6.22
N PHE A 136 -0.24 3.70 5.46
CA PHE A 136 -1.24 2.77 6.01
C PHE A 136 -0.61 1.45 6.44
N GLY A 137 -0.98 0.99 7.63
CA GLY A 137 -0.63 -0.34 8.14
C GLY A 137 -1.15 -0.53 9.56
N LEU A 138 -1.75 -1.69 9.81
CA LEU A 138 -2.30 -2.07 11.11
C LEU A 138 -1.26 -2.85 11.93
N SER A 139 -1.46 -2.86 13.24
CA SER A 139 -0.67 -3.64 14.21
C SER A 139 -1.61 -4.49 15.05
N TYR A 140 -1.07 -5.47 15.79
CA TYR A 140 -1.82 -6.22 16.79
C TYR A 140 -1.88 -5.49 18.14
N THR A 141 -1.30 -4.30 18.23
CA THR A 141 -1.38 -3.39 19.36
C THR A 141 -1.80 -2.01 18.91
N THR A 142 -2.05 -1.10 19.81
CA THR A 142 -2.48 0.27 19.55
C THR A 142 -1.47 1.27 20.10
N PHE A 143 -1.36 2.42 19.45
CA PHE A 143 -0.47 3.49 19.85
C PHE A 143 -1.24 4.80 20.00
N GLU A 144 -0.83 5.59 20.96
CA GLU A 144 -1.31 6.95 21.20
C GLU A 144 -0.16 7.92 20.97
N TYR A 145 -0.47 9.01 20.28
CA TYR A 145 0.45 10.11 20.03
C TYR A 145 0.07 11.31 20.88
N SER A 146 1.02 11.86 21.60
CA SER A 146 0.80 13.04 22.43
C SER A 146 2.01 13.97 22.46
N ASP A 147 1.84 15.14 23.05
CA ASP A 147 2.90 16.13 23.32
C ASP A 147 3.74 16.51 22.09
N ALA A 148 3.10 16.60 20.92
CA ALA A 148 3.78 17.07 19.73
C ALA A 148 4.29 18.51 19.92
N LYS A 149 5.58 18.72 19.73
CA LYS A 149 6.25 20.01 19.89
C LYS A 149 7.23 20.23 18.75
N ILE A 150 7.27 21.46 18.27
CA ILE A 150 8.24 21.91 17.27
C ILE A 150 9.03 23.05 17.92
N ALA A 151 10.34 22.95 17.91
CA ALA A 151 11.25 24.02 18.31
C ALA A 151 12.15 24.39 17.13
N GLN A 152 12.27 25.65 16.83
CA GLN A 152 13.17 26.14 15.79
C GLN A 152 14.40 26.79 16.41
N LYS A 153 15.58 26.41 15.93
CA LYS A 153 16.85 27.04 16.24
C LYS A 153 17.63 27.27 14.95
N ASN A 154 17.72 28.52 14.53
CA ASN A 154 18.24 28.89 13.20
C ASN A 154 17.42 28.19 12.10
N ASP A 155 18.08 27.46 11.20
CA ASP A 155 17.47 26.70 10.09
C ASP A 155 17.16 25.24 10.45
N ILE A 156 17.25 24.89 11.74
CA ILE A 156 17.01 23.54 12.24
C ILE A 156 15.67 23.50 12.99
N PHE A 157 14.85 22.52 12.69
CA PHE A 157 13.61 22.24 13.40
C PHE A 157 13.76 20.94 14.20
N ASP A 158 13.61 21.05 15.51
CA ASP A 158 13.50 19.90 16.40
C ASP A 158 12.02 19.54 16.56
N VAL A 159 11.64 18.37 16.11
CA VAL A 159 10.27 17.85 16.25
C VAL A 159 10.28 16.73 17.28
N MET A 160 9.44 16.85 18.28
CA MET A 160 9.30 15.89 19.36
C MET A 160 7.85 15.41 19.41
N VAL A 161 7.66 14.12 19.62
CA VAL A 161 6.34 13.52 19.87
C VAL A 161 6.50 12.36 20.84
N THR A 162 5.55 12.23 21.75
CA THR A 162 5.45 11.06 22.64
C THR A 162 4.60 10.00 21.96
N VAL A 163 5.17 8.79 21.79
CA VAL A 163 4.44 7.62 21.29
C VAL A 163 4.35 6.60 22.40
N LYS A 164 3.11 6.24 22.78
CA LYS A 164 2.82 5.29 23.85
C LYS A 164 2.09 4.08 23.27
N ASN A 165 2.60 2.88 23.54
CA ASN A 165 1.86 1.67 23.29
C ASN A 165 0.74 1.53 24.34
N THR A 166 -0.52 1.57 23.88
CA THR A 166 -1.72 1.48 24.73
C THR A 166 -2.37 0.10 24.70
N GLY A 167 -1.88 -0.80 23.83
CA GLY A 167 -2.36 -2.17 23.75
C GLY A 167 -1.62 -3.12 24.70
N LYS A 168 -1.87 -4.41 24.53
CA LYS A 168 -1.35 -5.47 25.41
C LYS A 168 -0.13 -6.20 24.84
N LEU A 169 0.16 -6.02 23.56
CA LEU A 169 1.25 -6.70 22.86
C LEU A 169 2.38 -5.72 22.58
N GLU A 170 3.60 -6.25 22.56
CA GLU A 170 4.74 -5.50 22.07
C GLU A 170 4.57 -5.20 20.58
N GLY A 171 4.94 -4.00 20.15
CA GLY A 171 4.85 -3.59 18.76
C GLY A 171 5.78 -2.42 18.44
N LYS A 172 5.97 -2.19 17.17
CA LYS A 172 6.74 -1.06 16.64
C LYS A 172 5.81 -0.15 15.88
N GLU A 173 6.07 1.16 15.93
CA GLU A 173 5.29 2.16 15.20
C GLU A 173 6.22 3.03 14.35
N VAL A 174 5.72 3.50 13.22
CA VAL A 174 6.39 4.43 12.33
C VAL A 174 5.76 5.80 12.49
N VAL A 175 6.57 6.77 12.90
CA VAL A 175 6.17 8.16 12.97
C VAL A 175 6.55 8.84 11.66
N GLU A 176 5.55 9.32 10.93
CA GLU A 176 5.73 10.01 9.65
C GLU A 176 5.63 11.53 9.88
N LEU A 177 6.68 12.24 9.49
CA LEU A 177 6.74 13.69 9.55
C LEU A 177 6.62 14.27 8.14
N TYR A 178 5.62 15.09 7.92
CA TYR A 178 5.39 15.77 6.65
C TYR A 178 5.72 17.25 6.76
N ILE A 179 6.32 17.79 5.70
CA ILE A 179 6.61 19.22 5.54
C ILE A 179 5.81 19.70 4.33
N SER A 180 5.00 20.73 4.51
CA SER A 180 4.18 21.36 3.47
C SER A 180 4.55 22.84 3.30
#